data_e041a139d98091d2cee4c94b9ab1df9e
#
_entry.id   e041a139d98091d2cee4c94b9ab1df9e
#
_cell.length_a   1.000
_cell.length_b   1.000
_cell.length_c   1.000
_cell.angle_alpha   90.00
_cell.angle_beta   90.00
_cell.angle_gamma   90.00
#
_symmetry.space_group_name_H-M   'P 1'
#
loop_
_entity.id
_entity.type
_entity.pdbx_description
1 polymer ?
#
loop_
_entity_poly.entity_id
_entity_poly.type
_entity_poly.pdbx_seq_one_letter_code
_entity_poly.pdbx_strand_id
1 'polypeptide(L)'
;MRVRKASKDDWQQIQKICRETWLATYKDIYSSSYIERGFDIFYSLERLHKDLTELSTEWNGYWLAERNRQVLGCIGGGMSEDGRANVYVLYVLPQAQRLGIGHELLETLTSYQKSQYQAREQAVTVTEGNAIGLPFYEKEGFVFESATENWIDSSQARDLHYIRNI
;
A
#
# COMPACT_ATOMS: atom_id res chain seq x y z
N MET A 1 -6.14 5.68 -18.59
CA MET A 1 -5.35 5.66 -17.35
C MET A 1 -4.00 5.03 -17.67
N ARG A 2 -2.94 5.48 -17.01
CA ARG A 2 -1.57 4.95 -17.15
C ARG A 2 -1.02 4.65 -15.76
N VAL A 3 -0.43 3.47 -15.58
CA VAL A 3 0.39 3.17 -14.39
C VAL A 3 1.86 3.27 -14.76
N ARG A 4 2.64 3.97 -13.96
CA ARG A 4 4.08 4.17 -14.17
C ARG A 4 4.86 4.05 -12.88
N LYS A 5 6.14 3.72 -12.99
CA LYS A 5 7.08 3.80 -11.87
C LYS A 5 7.19 5.23 -11.38
N ALA A 6 7.25 5.43 -10.07
CA ALA A 6 7.50 6.73 -9.49
C ALA A 6 8.96 7.16 -9.66
N SER A 7 9.18 8.46 -9.81
CA SER A 7 10.48 9.11 -9.78
C SER A 7 10.69 9.83 -8.45
N LYS A 8 11.90 10.31 -8.21
CA LYS A 8 12.24 11.11 -7.02
C LYS A 8 11.40 12.38 -6.87
N ASP A 9 10.85 12.91 -7.97
CA ASP A 9 10.10 14.17 -8.00
C ASP A 9 8.61 13.96 -7.65
N ASP A 10 8.16 12.70 -7.49
CA ASP A 10 6.77 12.37 -7.20
C ASP A 10 6.40 12.38 -5.70
N TRP A 11 7.35 12.70 -4.81
CA TRP A 11 7.16 12.60 -3.37
C TRP A 11 5.95 13.40 -2.84
N GLN A 12 5.72 14.62 -3.37
CA GLN A 12 4.59 15.45 -2.94
C GLN A 12 3.23 14.80 -3.26
N GLN A 13 3.15 14.19 -4.44
CA GLN A 13 1.92 13.52 -4.89
C GLN A 13 1.66 12.26 -4.06
N ILE A 14 2.70 11.47 -3.78
CA ILE A 14 2.60 10.29 -2.92
C ILE A 14 2.19 10.71 -1.50
N GLN A 15 2.86 11.70 -0.92
CA GLN A 15 2.55 12.19 0.42
C GLN A 15 1.09 12.66 0.53
N LYS A 16 0.62 13.42 -0.47
CA LYS A 16 -0.77 13.90 -0.52
C LYS A 16 -1.75 12.74 -0.57
N ILE A 17 -1.54 11.76 -1.47
CA ILE A 17 -2.42 10.59 -1.61
C ILE A 17 -2.47 9.80 -0.31
N CYS A 18 -1.31 9.51 0.28
CA CYS A 18 -1.23 8.76 1.52
C CYS A 18 -1.95 9.50 2.66
N ARG A 19 -1.76 10.82 2.78
CA ARG A 19 -2.40 11.62 3.84
C ARG A 19 -3.92 11.66 3.69
N GLU A 20 -4.42 11.98 2.52
CA GLU A 20 -5.87 12.07 2.27
C GLU A 20 -6.54 10.70 2.47
N THR A 21 -5.91 9.63 1.99
CA THR A 21 -6.46 8.27 2.12
C THR A 21 -6.41 7.77 3.56
N TRP A 22 -5.32 8.00 4.29
CA TRP A 22 -5.20 7.63 5.70
C TRP A 22 -6.27 8.30 6.54
N LEU A 23 -6.45 9.61 6.39
CA LEU A 23 -7.48 10.34 7.13
C LEU A 23 -8.89 9.83 6.80
N ALA A 24 -9.18 9.58 5.53
CA ALA A 24 -10.49 9.07 5.13
C ALA A 24 -10.75 7.65 5.64
N THR A 25 -9.72 6.79 5.67
CA THR A 25 -9.84 5.37 6.01
C THR A 25 -9.82 5.13 7.52
N TYR A 26 -8.93 5.82 8.25
CA TYR A 26 -8.55 5.46 9.61
C TYR A 26 -9.05 6.39 10.70
N LYS A 27 -9.69 7.52 10.37
CA LYS A 27 -10.18 8.51 11.36
C LYS A 27 -11.12 7.91 12.42
N ASP A 28 -11.85 6.86 12.08
CA ASP A 28 -12.81 6.19 12.98
C ASP A 28 -12.26 4.86 13.53
N ILE A 29 -11.02 4.48 13.15
CA ILE A 29 -10.37 3.23 13.58
C ILE A 29 -9.25 3.52 14.56
N TYR A 30 -8.42 4.52 14.26
CA TYR A 30 -7.26 4.91 15.06
C TYR A 30 -7.45 6.26 15.73
N SER A 31 -6.73 6.48 16.84
CA SER A 31 -6.64 7.82 17.44
C SER A 31 -5.90 8.79 16.53
N SER A 32 -6.20 10.08 16.66
CA SER A 32 -5.53 11.15 15.89
C SER A 32 -4.01 11.12 16.08
N SER A 33 -3.55 10.92 17.33
CA SER A 33 -2.12 10.85 17.65
C SER A 33 -1.44 9.64 17.00
N TYR A 34 -2.14 8.51 16.90
CA TYR A 34 -1.64 7.32 16.19
C TYR A 34 -1.48 7.59 14.69
N ILE A 35 -2.50 8.21 14.07
CA ILE A 35 -2.47 8.56 12.65
C ILE A 35 -1.30 9.49 12.34
N GLU A 36 -1.09 10.56 13.12
CA GLU A 36 0.03 11.48 12.91
C GLU A 36 1.39 10.80 13.11
N ARG A 37 1.55 9.97 14.14
CA ARG A 37 2.78 9.22 14.36
C ARG A 37 3.09 8.24 13.23
N GLY A 38 2.09 7.49 12.78
CA GLY A 38 2.24 6.58 11.65
C GLY A 38 2.58 7.32 10.36
N PHE A 39 1.95 8.48 10.13
CA PHE A 39 2.25 9.31 8.98
C PHE A 39 3.69 9.83 8.99
N ASP A 40 4.20 10.27 10.15
CA ASP A 40 5.58 10.72 10.30
C ASP A 40 6.60 9.59 10.07
N ILE A 41 6.27 8.37 10.49
CA ILE A 41 7.13 7.19 10.29
C ILE A 41 7.21 6.82 8.80
N PHE A 42 6.08 6.76 8.10
CA PHE A 42 6.01 6.17 6.75
C PHE A 42 6.04 7.19 5.62
N TYR A 43 5.58 8.42 5.85
CA TYR A 43 5.35 9.41 4.78
C TYR A 43 5.95 10.78 5.06
N SER A 44 6.91 10.88 5.98
CA SER A 44 7.73 12.08 6.11
C SER A 44 8.51 12.35 4.83
N LEU A 45 8.94 13.60 4.62
CA LEU A 45 9.76 13.98 3.47
C LEU A 45 11.03 13.12 3.39
N GLU A 46 11.72 12.94 4.51
CA GLU A 46 12.95 12.15 4.59
C GLU A 46 12.69 10.69 4.19
N ARG A 47 11.62 10.08 4.75
CA ARG A 47 11.25 8.70 4.41
C ARG A 47 10.90 8.55 2.94
N LEU A 48 10.10 9.44 2.37
CA LEU A 48 9.72 9.36 0.95
C LEU A 48 10.91 9.57 0.02
N HIS A 49 11.83 10.47 0.34
CA HIS A 49 13.07 10.62 -0.45
C HIS A 49 13.89 9.32 -0.45
N LYS A 50 14.04 8.69 0.71
CA LYS A 50 14.69 7.39 0.83
C LYS A 50 13.98 6.33 -0.01
N ASP A 51 12.68 6.17 0.17
CA ASP A 51 11.87 5.17 -0.52
C ASP A 51 11.83 5.35 -2.05
N LEU A 52 12.07 6.56 -2.55
CA LEU A 52 12.12 6.85 -3.99
C LEU A 52 13.52 6.70 -4.61
N THR A 53 14.58 6.66 -3.80
CA THR A 53 15.96 6.60 -4.27
C THR A 53 16.69 5.31 -3.91
N GLU A 54 16.32 4.66 -2.80
CA GLU A 54 16.99 3.45 -2.30
C GLU A 54 16.10 2.22 -2.52
N LEU A 55 16.14 1.68 -3.75
CA LEU A 55 15.40 0.47 -4.09
C LEU A 55 16.20 -0.78 -3.76
N SER A 56 15.51 -1.83 -3.32
CA SER A 56 16.08 -3.14 -3.00
C SER A 56 15.10 -4.27 -3.32
N THR A 57 15.48 -5.50 -3.01
CA THR A 57 14.55 -6.64 -3.06
C THR A 57 13.41 -6.46 -2.07
N GLU A 58 13.69 -5.98 -0.87
CA GLU A 58 12.72 -5.78 0.21
C GLU A 58 11.82 -4.55 -0.03
N TRP A 59 12.28 -3.61 -0.87
CA TRP A 59 11.51 -2.44 -1.26
C TRP A 59 11.65 -2.15 -2.76
N ASN A 60 10.64 -2.49 -3.52
CA ASN A 60 10.63 -2.34 -4.97
C ASN A 60 10.30 -0.91 -5.43
N GLY A 61 9.96 0.00 -4.51
CA GLY A 61 9.55 1.39 -4.79
C GLY A 61 8.07 1.53 -5.08
N TYR A 62 7.67 2.73 -5.52
CA TYR A 62 6.29 3.07 -5.82
C TYR A 62 5.96 2.99 -7.32
N TRP A 63 4.70 2.65 -7.62
CA TRP A 63 4.03 2.88 -8.90
C TRP A 63 2.84 3.82 -8.68
N LEU A 64 2.57 4.65 -9.68
CA LEU A 64 1.53 5.68 -9.64
C LEU A 64 0.51 5.45 -10.76
N ALA A 65 -0.76 5.53 -10.41
CA ALA A 65 -1.85 5.58 -11.38
C ALA A 65 -2.15 7.02 -11.74
N GLU A 66 -2.00 7.35 -13.02
CA GLU A 66 -2.17 8.70 -13.55
C GLU A 66 -3.26 8.75 -14.61
N ARG A 67 -4.12 9.77 -14.54
CA ARG A 67 -5.13 10.09 -15.55
C ARG A 67 -5.20 11.60 -15.75
N ASN A 68 -5.13 12.05 -17.00
CA ASN A 68 -5.17 13.49 -17.34
C ASN A 68 -4.12 14.31 -16.56
N ARG A 69 -2.90 13.79 -16.42
CA ARG A 69 -1.79 14.38 -15.64
C ARG A 69 -2.04 14.53 -14.14
N GLN A 70 -3.08 13.91 -13.63
CA GLN A 70 -3.37 13.84 -12.20
C GLN A 70 -3.05 12.45 -11.66
N VAL A 71 -2.27 12.35 -10.60
CA VAL A 71 -2.02 11.10 -9.88
C VAL A 71 -3.19 10.83 -8.95
N LEU A 72 -3.80 9.65 -9.08
CA LEU A 72 -5.02 9.26 -8.38
C LEU A 72 -4.81 8.14 -7.36
N GLY A 73 -3.68 7.45 -7.42
CA GLY A 73 -3.35 6.37 -6.50
C GLY A 73 -1.90 5.96 -6.60
N CYS A 74 -1.43 5.24 -5.60
CA CYS A 74 -0.08 4.68 -5.55
C CYS A 74 -0.09 3.28 -4.95
N ILE A 75 0.91 2.49 -5.33
CA ILE A 75 1.20 1.18 -4.76
C ILE A 75 2.69 1.03 -4.55
N GLY A 76 3.09 0.32 -3.50
CA GLY A 76 4.46 -0.05 -3.22
C GLY A 76 4.53 -1.40 -2.52
N GLY A 77 5.63 -2.12 -2.70
CA GLY A 77 5.82 -3.43 -2.11
C GLY A 77 7.25 -3.91 -2.23
N GLY A 78 7.48 -5.16 -1.87
CA GLY A 78 8.78 -5.80 -1.88
C GLY A 78 8.69 -7.29 -1.64
N MET A 79 9.84 -7.93 -1.48
CA MET A 79 9.94 -9.35 -1.13
C MET A 79 10.34 -9.48 0.33
N SER A 80 9.69 -10.35 1.09
CA SER A 80 10.15 -10.74 2.42
C SER A 80 11.25 -11.81 2.34
N GLU A 81 11.96 -12.01 3.44
CA GLU A 81 13.09 -12.95 3.53
C GLU A 81 12.68 -14.40 3.20
N ASP A 82 11.44 -14.76 3.46
CA ASP A 82 10.87 -16.08 3.14
C ASP A 82 10.50 -16.25 1.65
N GLY A 83 10.79 -15.23 0.82
CA GLY A 83 10.54 -15.25 -0.63
C GLY A 83 9.10 -14.91 -1.04
N ARG A 84 8.27 -14.46 -0.11
CA ARG A 84 6.89 -14.04 -0.36
C ARG A 84 6.86 -12.59 -0.87
N ALA A 85 6.10 -12.32 -1.92
CA ALA A 85 5.85 -10.96 -2.35
C ALA A 85 4.90 -10.24 -1.38
N ASN A 86 5.09 -8.94 -1.18
CA ASN A 86 4.27 -8.14 -0.26
C ASN A 86 3.77 -6.87 -0.93
N VAL A 87 2.55 -6.50 -0.62
CA VAL A 87 1.97 -5.18 -0.86
C VAL A 87 2.03 -4.41 0.46
N TYR A 88 2.88 -3.38 0.53
CA TYR A 88 3.02 -2.56 1.74
C TYR A 88 2.17 -1.31 1.72
N VAL A 89 1.94 -0.77 0.53
CA VAL A 89 1.17 0.45 0.31
C VAL A 89 0.24 0.22 -0.87
N LEU A 90 -1.04 0.52 -0.70
CA LEU A 90 -1.99 0.64 -1.81
C LEU A 90 -3.06 1.66 -1.42
N TYR A 91 -2.99 2.83 -2.01
CA TYR A 91 -3.92 3.92 -1.75
C TYR A 91 -4.44 4.53 -3.04
N VAL A 92 -5.74 4.77 -3.06
CA VAL A 92 -6.45 5.47 -4.13
C VAL A 92 -7.24 6.60 -3.50
N LEU A 93 -7.09 7.81 -4.04
CA LEU A 93 -7.83 8.98 -3.55
C LEU A 93 -9.33 8.67 -3.40
N PRO A 94 -9.99 9.10 -2.31
CA PRO A 94 -11.40 8.76 -2.05
C PRO A 94 -12.34 9.03 -3.24
N GLN A 95 -12.15 10.16 -3.91
CA GLN A 95 -12.96 10.55 -5.08
C GLN A 95 -12.66 9.73 -6.35
N ALA A 96 -11.58 8.94 -6.35
CA ALA A 96 -11.18 8.10 -7.48
C ALA A 96 -11.35 6.59 -7.20
N GLN A 97 -11.89 6.23 -6.05
CA GLN A 97 -12.18 4.83 -5.72
C GLN A 97 -13.30 4.25 -6.59
N ARG A 98 -13.36 2.93 -6.67
CA ARG A 98 -14.34 2.15 -7.49
C ARG A 98 -14.26 2.39 -9.00
N LEU A 99 -13.17 2.98 -9.48
CA LEU A 99 -12.90 3.19 -10.92
C LEU A 99 -11.88 2.16 -11.49
N GLY A 100 -11.62 1.07 -10.78
CA GLY A 100 -10.66 0.03 -11.18
C GLY A 100 -9.19 0.37 -10.92
N ILE A 101 -8.89 1.55 -10.37
CA ILE A 101 -7.51 2.03 -10.17
C ILE A 101 -6.71 1.12 -9.24
N GLY A 102 -7.31 0.68 -8.13
CA GLY A 102 -6.66 -0.24 -7.19
C GLY A 102 -6.28 -1.57 -7.83
N HIS A 103 -7.16 -2.12 -8.66
CA HIS A 103 -6.90 -3.33 -9.42
C HIS A 103 -5.70 -3.17 -10.38
N GLU A 104 -5.68 -2.13 -11.19
CA GLU A 104 -4.59 -1.85 -12.14
C GLU A 104 -3.24 -1.65 -11.44
N LEU A 105 -3.22 -0.96 -10.31
CA LEU A 105 -2.04 -0.79 -9.48
C LEU A 105 -1.55 -2.15 -8.95
N LEU A 106 -2.47 -2.95 -8.39
CA LEU A 106 -2.16 -4.26 -7.83
C LEU A 106 -1.60 -5.21 -8.89
N GLU A 107 -2.24 -5.29 -10.06
CA GLU A 107 -1.77 -6.12 -11.17
C GLU A 107 -0.40 -5.68 -11.71
N THR A 108 -0.12 -4.38 -11.72
CA THR A 108 1.19 -3.85 -12.11
C THR A 108 2.29 -4.32 -11.16
N LEU A 109 2.09 -4.17 -9.85
CA LEU A 109 3.07 -4.64 -8.86
C LEU A 109 3.21 -6.16 -8.88
N THR A 110 2.10 -6.90 -8.97
CA THR A 110 2.09 -8.36 -9.06
C THR A 110 2.89 -8.85 -10.27
N SER A 111 2.65 -8.28 -11.44
CA SER A 111 3.38 -8.62 -12.67
C SER A 111 4.87 -8.35 -12.53
N TYR A 112 5.25 -7.24 -11.89
CA TYR A 112 6.65 -6.92 -11.61
C TYR A 112 7.28 -7.97 -10.67
N GLN A 113 6.62 -8.30 -9.56
CA GLN A 113 7.14 -9.27 -8.58
C GLN A 113 7.25 -10.68 -9.18
N LYS A 114 6.30 -11.09 -10.01
CA LYS A 114 6.38 -12.36 -10.76
C LYS A 114 7.55 -12.38 -11.74
N SER A 115 7.72 -11.34 -12.53
CA SER A 115 8.75 -11.29 -13.58
C SER A 115 10.15 -11.13 -13.01
N GLN A 116 10.35 -10.35 -11.96
CA GLN A 116 11.66 -10.08 -11.39
C GLN A 116 12.13 -11.12 -10.36
N TYR A 117 11.19 -11.67 -9.57
CA TYR A 117 11.53 -12.54 -8.44
C TYR A 117 10.90 -13.93 -8.53
N GLN A 118 10.18 -14.24 -9.58
CA GLN A 118 9.43 -15.50 -9.74
C GLN A 118 8.48 -15.77 -8.56
N ALA A 119 7.93 -14.67 -7.98
CA ALA A 119 7.01 -14.76 -6.86
C ALA A 119 5.78 -15.61 -7.21
N ARG A 120 5.35 -16.46 -6.27
CA ARG A 120 4.21 -17.36 -6.42
C ARG A 120 3.10 -17.06 -5.43
N GLU A 121 3.43 -16.36 -4.36
CA GLU A 121 2.50 -15.92 -3.32
C GLU A 121 2.67 -14.43 -3.07
N GLN A 122 1.57 -13.77 -2.76
CA GLN A 122 1.56 -12.35 -2.42
C GLN A 122 0.77 -12.13 -1.15
N ALA A 123 1.34 -11.39 -0.23
CA ALA A 123 0.75 -11.06 1.07
C ALA A 123 0.43 -9.57 1.18
N VAL A 124 -0.55 -9.26 2.02
CA VAL A 124 -0.90 -7.90 2.43
C VAL A 124 -1.31 -7.90 3.89
N THR A 125 -0.99 -6.83 4.59
CA THR A 125 -1.49 -6.56 5.95
C THR A 125 -2.55 -5.49 5.87
N VAL A 126 -3.73 -5.77 6.43
CA VAL A 126 -4.88 -4.88 6.43
C VAL A 126 -5.31 -4.62 7.86
N THR A 127 -5.56 -3.37 8.22
CA THR A 127 -6.08 -3.00 9.55
C THR A 127 -7.47 -3.58 9.77
N GLU A 128 -7.67 -4.22 10.93
CA GLU A 128 -8.98 -4.69 11.36
C GLU A 128 -9.99 -3.54 11.40
N GLY A 129 -11.17 -3.74 10.79
CA GLY A 129 -12.19 -2.71 10.66
C GLY A 129 -12.06 -1.82 9.42
N ASN A 130 -11.04 -2.03 8.58
CA ASN A 130 -10.91 -1.31 7.30
C ASN A 130 -11.97 -1.78 6.30
N ALA A 131 -13.13 -1.13 6.32
CA ALA A 131 -14.28 -1.47 5.47
C ALA A 131 -14.06 -1.22 3.96
N ILE A 132 -12.98 -0.54 3.59
CA ILE A 132 -12.61 -0.28 2.19
C ILE A 132 -11.62 -1.33 1.69
N GLY A 133 -10.57 -1.58 2.47
CA GLY A 133 -9.48 -2.48 2.10
C GLY A 133 -9.87 -3.95 2.15
N LEU A 134 -10.56 -4.40 3.19
CA LEU A 134 -10.90 -5.82 3.36
C LEU A 134 -11.71 -6.37 2.17
N PRO A 135 -12.85 -5.77 1.76
CA PRO A 135 -13.61 -6.28 0.61
C PRO A 135 -12.84 -6.19 -0.70
N PHE A 136 -11.95 -5.19 -0.85
CA PHE A 136 -11.11 -5.05 -2.02
C PHE A 136 -10.16 -6.25 -2.14
N TYR A 137 -9.38 -6.54 -1.11
CA TYR A 137 -8.41 -7.64 -1.15
C TYR A 137 -9.08 -9.01 -1.27
N GLU A 138 -10.20 -9.23 -0.61
CA GLU A 138 -10.99 -10.46 -0.76
C GLU A 138 -11.46 -10.64 -2.22
N LYS A 139 -11.93 -9.59 -2.88
CA LYS A 139 -12.29 -9.61 -4.31
C LYS A 139 -11.09 -9.89 -5.22
N GLU A 140 -9.91 -9.42 -4.85
CA GLU A 140 -8.66 -9.69 -5.57
C GLU A 140 -8.06 -11.08 -5.28
N GLY A 141 -8.79 -11.94 -4.57
CA GLY A 141 -8.42 -13.33 -4.31
C GLY A 141 -7.54 -13.56 -3.08
N PHE A 142 -7.34 -12.53 -2.26
CA PHE A 142 -6.66 -12.72 -0.98
C PHE A 142 -7.58 -13.41 0.03
N VAL A 143 -7.01 -14.31 0.82
CA VAL A 143 -7.69 -15.02 1.91
C VAL A 143 -6.99 -14.73 3.23
N PHE A 144 -7.77 -14.69 4.30
CA PHE A 144 -7.24 -14.47 5.66
C PHE A 144 -6.30 -15.60 6.06
N GLU A 145 -5.14 -15.24 6.61
CA GLU A 145 -4.12 -16.17 7.11
C GLU A 145 -4.00 -16.10 8.64
N SER A 146 -3.81 -14.90 9.18
CA SER A 146 -3.59 -14.70 10.62
C SER A 146 -3.89 -13.26 11.04
N ALA A 147 -3.90 -13.02 12.34
CA ALA A 147 -3.99 -11.68 12.93
C ALA A 147 -2.91 -11.51 14.01
N THR A 148 -2.33 -10.32 14.07
CA THR A 148 -1.36 -9.93 15.10
C THR A 148 -1.77 -8.61 15.76
N GLU A 149 -1.23 -8.35 16.94
CA GLU A 149 -1.37 -7.02 17.53
C GLU A 149 -0.66 -5.99 16.67
N ASN A 150 -1.16 -4.74 16.70
CA ASN A 150 -0.52 -3.65 16.00
C ASN A 150 0.91 -3.45 16.52
N TRP A 151 1.90 -3.46 15.65
CA TRP A 151 3.31 -3.41 16.03
C TRP A 151 3.78 -2.04 16.54
N ILE A 152 3.06 -0.97 16.20
CA ILE A 152 3.35 0.39 16.68
C ILE A 152 2.74 0.60 18.07
N ASP A 153 1.51 0.11 18.27
CA ASP A 153 0.75 0.31 19.49
C ASP A 153 -0.30 -0.81 19.65
N SER A 154 -0.03 -1.77 20.53
CA SER A 154 -0.89 -2.93 20.77
C SER A 154 -2.28 -2.60 21.30
N SER A 155 -2.53 -1.36 21.74
CA SER A 155 -3.87 -0.89 22.12
C SER A 155 -4.77 -0.52 20.94
N GLN A 156 -4.20 -0.42 19.75
CA GLN A 156 -4.92 -0.08 18.52
C GLN A 156 -5.49 -1.32 17.82
N ALA A 157 -6.25 -1.09 16.75
CA ALA A 157 -6.80 -2.16 15.92
C ALA A 157 -5.70 -3.11 15.43
N ARG A 158 -6.03 -4.41 15.39
CA ARG A 158 -5.09 -5.47 15.01
C ARG A 158 -4.71 -5.38 13.53
N ASP A 159 -3.58 -5.99 13.20
CA ASP A 159 -3.12 -6.21 11.85
C ASP A 159 -3.62 -7.59 11.36
N LEU A 160 -4.39 -7.59 10.29
CA LEU A 160 -4.91 -8.79 9.64
C LEU A 160 -4.03 -9.13 8.42
N HIS A 161 -3.50 -10.35 8.41
CA HIS A 161 -2.62 -10.83 7.35
C HIS A 161 -3.43 -11.66 6.36
N TYR A 162 -3.35 -11.29 5.09
CA TYR A 162 -4.01 -11.94 3.97
C TYR A 162 -2.99 -12.37 2.94
N ILE A 163 -3.28 -13.47 2.25
CA ILE A 163 -2.38 -14.09 1.26
C ILE A 163 -3.18 -14.53 0.03
N ARG A 164 -2.53 -14.50 -1.14
CA ARG A 164 -3.03 -15.11 -2.37
C ARG A 164 -1.92 -15.79 -3.16
N ASN A 165 -2.28 -16.78 -3.99
CA ASN A 165 -1.40 -17.28 -5.05
C ASN A 165 -1.40 -16.32 -6.26
N ILE A 166 -0.27 -16.17 -6.93
CA ILE A 166 -0.11 -15.26 -8.07
C ILE A 166 0.61 -15.93 -9.24
#